data_8d4ceb0ca1fcc6fa012bc8222cfb1b28
#
_entry.id   8d4ceb0ca1fcc6fa012bc8222cfb1b28
#
_cell.length_a   1.000
_cell.length_b   1.000
_cell.length_c   1.000
_cell.angle_alpha   90.00
_cell.angle_beta   90.00
_cell.angle_gamma   90.00
#
_symmetry.space_group_name_H-M   'P 1'
#
loop_
_entity.id
_entity.type
_entity.pdbx_description
1 polymer ?
#
loop_
_entity_poly.entity_id
_entity_poly.type
_entity_poly.pdbx_seq_one_letter_code
_entity_poly.pdbx_strand_id
1 'polypeptide(L)'
;PMQSIYRFRKAEVEIFSRVQKYGIGDLKLESLFLKVNFRSNKSIINWLNSSYSKVFPLLNIADEGSIPYSRSESNDNNTDHGIFLKTLISPAETTSELYEAEAIYVLDLIKDIKRNNDDADIAVLTRSRKHLNELITLINKKESSLPIDAIEISKIQSNQTFQDIYSLTKALYSLNDRVNWISILKCPWCGLTVNDLVLLFEEDHNSTVWEIINNKTKTNKLNKDSQKRLYFFINIIQTNLQYRGRVAHRYFIESIWRQLYGAESMIDTNDIKNIDLFLDLLDQSSNTLSIDFVKLERLIKNLYKSETSTEKNPIRFLTIQKSKGLEFDCVIIPNLNKGSRTEIQDLILYDKSTLSIKHPTNNKNLHTYHSYKEKKRLDNEKIRLLYVAITRAKNKCYLIGSIKKDEDKLIPKSGTFMEILWPFMNGKITEIGTPESIHSYEDFIPKLRRLNNDFFSKNNPVTNKKDVEFNTFSYSSNSQDIQRFTGNIVHKYLEIIVKKQLDIDIILSNKLGYIESLFVAHNYNKDDIDTALNVVKKSIQMLKESIDGQWIFQHHLNDKSEVHYLLGQEHAFNRLIPDRSFIDDNVQWIVDYKTPFLPVTDFSSEAKKHRSQLNLYENIFKHDDLIIQKAI
;
A
#
# COMPACT_ATOMS: atom_id res chain seq x y z
N PRO A 1 -21.46 19.38 -20.41
CA PRO A 1 -20.60 20.42 -19.80
C PRO A 1 -20.83 20.57 -18.30
N MET A 2 -22.12 20.66 -17.80
CA MET A 2 -22.47 20.82 -16.38
C MET A 2 -21.92 19.70 -15.46
N GLN A 3 -21.56 18.54 -15.99
CA GLN A 3 -20.94 17.44 -15.25
C GLN A 3 -19.39 17.35 -15.44
N SER A 4 -18.75 18.40 -15.97
CA SER A 4 -17.29 18.46 -16.11
C SER A 4 -16.65 18.86 -14.78
N ILE A 5 -16.01 17.88 -14.10
CA ILE A 5 -15.45 18.00 -12.74
C ILE A 5 -14.02 17.40 -12.65
N TYR A 6 -13.27 17.36 -13.75
CA TYR A 6 -11.93 16.76 -13.79
C TYR A 6 -10.81 17.78 -14.08
N ARG A 7 -10.99 19.05 -13.63
CA ARG A 7 -9.96 20.07 -13.80
C ARG A 7 -8.63 19.67 -13.13
N PHE A 8 -8.69 18.99 -11.99
CA PHE A 8 -7.49 18.44 -11.34
C PHE A 8 -6.70 17.45 -12.23
N ARG A 9 -7.33 16.94 -13.32
CA ARG A 9 -6.68 16.17 -14.40
C ARG A 9 -6.41 17.02 -15.65
N LYS A 10 -6.41 18.35 -15.53
CA LYS A 10 -6.26 19.29 -16.63
C LYS A 10 -7.36 19.24 -17.69
N ALA A 11 -8.55 18.72 -17.33
CA ALA A 11 -9.71 18.76 -18.22
C ALA A 11 -10.29 20.17 -18.25
N GLU A 12 -10.42 20.73 -19.45
CA GLU A 12 -10.92 22.08 -19.69
C GLU A 12 -12.31 22.08 -20.30
N VAL A 13 -13.27 22.68 -19.59
CA VAL A 13 -14.65 22.86 -20.09
C VAL A 13 -14.70 23.83 -21.25
N GLU A 14 -13.74 24.74 -21.32
CA GLU A 14 -13.58 25.72 -22.38
C GLU A 14 -13.55 25.07 -23.76
N ILE A 15 -12.88 23.91 -23.91
CA ILE A 15 -12.79 23.19 -25.19
C ILE A 15 -14.17 22.87 -25.72
N PHE A 16 -15.08 22.37 -24.87
CA PHE A 16 -16.45 22.07 -25.29
C PHE A 16 -17.19 23.32 -25.80
N SER A 17 -17.12 24.42 -25.05
CA SER A 17 -17.79 25.69 -25.41
C SER A 17 -17.23 26.27 -26.71
N ARG A 18 -15.92 26.16 -26.93
CA ARG A 18 -15.25 26.61 -28.17
C ARG A 18 -15.64 25.76 -29.36
N VAL A 19 -15.62 24.43 -29.21
CA VAL A 19 -16.03 23.50 -30.28
C VAL A 19 -17.50 23.68 -30.64
N GLN A 20 -18.36 23.89 -29.66
CA GLN A 20 -19.78 24.18 -29.91
C GLN A 20 -20.00 25.48 -30.73
N LYS A 21 -19.18 26.50 -30.48
CA LYS A 21 -19.29 27.80 -31.13
C LYS A 21 -18.62 27.88 -32.49
N TYR A 22 -17.46 27.25 -32.62
CA TYR A 22 -16.57 27.44 -33.80
C TYR A 22 -16.40 26.17 -34.64
N GLY A 23 -16.85 24.99 -34.18
CA GLY A 23 -16.59 23.72 -34.82
C GLY A 23 -15.18 23.17 -34.57
N ILE A 24 -14.74 22.22 -35.37
CA ILE A 24 -13.40 21.60 -35.35
C ILE A 24 -12.80 21.75 -36.77
N GLY A 25 -11.84 22.65 -36.93
CA GLY A 25 -11.32 22.98 -38.23
C GLY A 25 -12.43 23.50 -39.16
N ASP A 26 -12.61 22.90 -40.32
CA ASP A 26 -13.66 23.26 -41.26
C ASP A 26 -15.03 22.61 -40.97
N LEU A 27 -15.11 21.72 -39.98
CA LEU A 27 -16.35 21.03 -39.62
C LEU A 27 -17.21 21.89 -38.71
N LYS A 28 -18.39 22.25 -39.20
CA LYS A 28 -19.46 22.85 -38.38
C LYS A 28 -20.26 21.75 -37.69
N LEU A 29 -20.45 21.89 -36.38
CA LEU A 29 -21.16 20.92 -35.58
C LEU A 29 -22.56 21.41 -35.21
N GLU A 30 -23.53 20.52 -35.29
CA GLU A 30 -24.86 20.76 -34.78
C GLU A 30 -24.93 20.45 -33.27
N SER A 31 -25.49 21.39 -32.50
CA SER A 31 -25.60 21.24 -31.05
C SER A 31 -26.85 20.49 -30.68
N LEU A 32 -26.69 19.30 -30.08
CA LEU A 32 -27.79 18.51 -29.55
C LEU A 32 -27.89 18.66 -28.02
N PHE A 33 -29.09 18.79 -27.49
CA PHE A 33 -29.33 18.94 -26.06
C PHE A 33 -30.22 17.80 -25.54
N LEU A 34 -29.65 17.03 -24.58
CA LEU A 34 -30.43 16.04 -23.83
C LEU A 34 -31.25 16.76 -22.76
N LYS A 35 -32.57 16.67 -22.82
CA LYS A 35 -33.47 17.35 -21.90
C LYS A 35 -34.02 16.45 -20.79
N VAL A 36 -34.10 15.14 -21.02
CA VAL A 36 -34.73 14.20 -20.10
C VAL A 36 -33.68 13.58 -19.16
N ASN A 37 -33.96 13.64 -17.87
CA ASN A 37 -33.18 12.96 -16.83
C ASN A 37 -33.93 11.68 -16.40
N PHE A 38 -33.32 10.54 -16.61
CA PHE A 38 -33.88 9.22 -16.30
C PHE A 38 -33.53 8.72 -14.90
N ARG A 39 -32.67 9.44 -14.14
CA ARG A 39 -32.14 8.98 -12.85
C ARG A 39 -32.97 9.52 -11.68
N SER A 40 -33.09 10.83 -11.61
CA SER A 40 -33.62 11.51 -10.44
C SER A 40 -35.11 11.77 -10.59
N ASN A 41 -35.84 11.63 -9.50
CA ASN A 41 -37.27 11.89 -9.46
C ASN A 41 -37.64 13.38 -9.73
N LYS A 42 -38.90 13.65 -9.97
CA LYS A 42 -39.41 14.97 -10.34
C LYS A 42 -39.12 16.06 -9.29
N SER A 43 -39.19 15.73 -8.01
CA SER A 43 -38.93 16.70 -6.93
C SER A 43 -37.50 17.19 -6.92
N ILE A 44 -36.51 16.30 -7.12
CA ILE A 44 -35.07 16.66 -7.21
C ILE A 44 -34.83 17.55 -8.44
N ILE A 45 -35.38 17.18 -9.61
CA ILE A 45 -35.19 17.93 -10.84
C ILE A 45 -35.86 19.31 -10.76
N ASN A 46 -37.08 19.42 -10.21
CA ASN A 46 -37.77 20.70 -10.03
C ASN A 46 -36.96 21.61 -9.08
N TRP A 47 -36.42 21.06 -7.99
CA TRP A 47 -35.58 21.84 -7.09
C TRP A 47 -34.31 22.33 -7.78
N LEU A 48 -33.66 21.48 -8.56
CA LEU A 48 -32.47 21.87 -9.35
C LEU A 48 -32.81 22.97 -10.35
N ASN A 49 -33.90 22.82 -11.11
CA ASN A 49 -34.36 23.83 -12.07
C ASN A 49 -34.64 25.19 -11.44
N SER A 50 -35.21 25.23 -10.23
CA SER A 50 -35.53 26.46 -9.51
C SER A 50 -34.32 27.10 -8.82
N SER A 51 -33.43 26.29 -8.24
CA SER A 51 -32.34 26.76 -7.41
C SER A 51 -31.06 26.98 -8.23
N TYR A 52 -30.67 26.01 -9.07
CA TYR A 52 -29.43 26.07 -9.83
C TYR A 52 -29.44 27.04 -11.01
N SER A 53 -30.63 27.39 -11.52
CA SER A 53 -30.77 28.53 -12.45
C SER A 53 -30.29 29.86 -11.85
N LYS A 54 -30.26 29.97 -10.50
CA LYS A 54 -29.76 31.14 -9.77
C LYS A 54 -28.31 31.02 -9.33
N VAL A 55 -27.79 29.80 -9.25
CA VAL A 55 -26.42 29.49 -8.76
C VAL A 55 -25.43 29.42 -9.93
N PHE A 56 -25.83 28.84 -11.06
CA PHE A 56 -24.97 28.79 -12.24
C PHE A 56 -24.80 30.17 -12.86
N PRO A 57 -23.62 30.43 -13.47
CA PRO A 57 -23.42 31.66 -14.24
C PRO A 57 -24.49 31.84 -15.34
N LEU A 58 -24.87 33.09 -15.57
CA LEU A 58 -25.81 33.41 -16.65
C LEU A 58 -25.19 33.34 -18.03
N LEU A 59 -23.88 33.63 -18.12
CA LEU A 59 -23.16 33.72 -19.37
C LEU A 59 -22.16 32.58 -19.53
N ASN A 60 -22.02 32.13 -20.77
CA ASN A 60 -20.94 31.19 -21.15
C ASN A 60 -19.66 31.97 -21.43
N ILE A 61 -18.77 32.04 -20.43
CA ILE A 61 -17.44 32.66 -20.55
C ILE A 61 -16.39 31.55 -20.55
N ALA A 62 -15.95 31.16 -21.73
CA ALA A 62 -15.03 30.04 -21.92
C ALA A 62 -13.77 30.17 -21.06
N ASP A 63 -13.11 31.34 -21.06
CA ASP A 63 -11.87 31.60 -20.33
C ASP A 63 -12.00 31.44 -18.79
N GLU A 64 -13.20 31.56 -18.24
CA GLU A 64 -13.49 31.38 -16.82
C GLU A 64 -14.10 29.98 -16.53
N GLY A 65 -14.25 29.13 -17.54
CA GLY A 65 -14.94 27.84 -17.41
C GLY A 65 -16.40 28.00 -16.98
N SER A 66 -16.99 29.14 -17.26
CA SER A 66 -18.39 29.49 -16.94
C SER A 66 -19.33 28.88 -17.95
N ILE A 67 -20.41 28.24 -17.48
CA ILE A 67 -21.42 27.58 -18.31
C ILE A 67 -22.78 27.90 -17.71
N PRO A 68 -23.79 28.31 -18.51
CA PRO A 68 -25.13 28.51 -18.03
C PRO A 68 -25.80 27.17 -17.67
N TYR A 69 -26.80 27.26 -16.78
CA TYR A 69 -27.61 26.12 -16.40
C TYR A 69 -28.52 25.70 -17.56
N SER A 70 -28.55 24.41 -17.86
CA SER A 70 -29.51 23.83 -18.81
C SER A 70 -30.59 23.07 -18.04
N ARG A 71 -31.82 23.49 -18.18
CA ARG A 71 -32.97 22.84 -17.53
C ARG A 71 -33.15 21.43 -18.07
N SER A 72 -33.62 20.53 -17.20
CA SER A 72 -33.99 19.16 -17.57
C SER A 72 -35.37 18.80 -17.01
N GLU A 73 -35.98 17.78 -17.60
CA GLU A 73 -37.25 17.20 -17.20
C GLU A 73 -37.02 15.82 -16.64
N SER A 74 -37.75 15.41 -15.61
CA SER A 74 -37.67 14.05 -15.07
C SER A 74 -38.56 13.11 -15.87
N ASN A 75 -38.03 11.90 -16.10
CA ASN A 75 -38.85 10.80 -16.62
C ASN A 75 -39.70 10.12 -15.53
N ASP A 76 -39.30 10.29 -14.25
CA ASP A 76 -40.04 9.78 -13.10
C ASP A 76 -40.94 10.85 -12.53
N ASN A 77 -42.24 10.53 -12.40
CA ASN A 77 -43.28 11.44 -11.90
C ASN A 77 -43.44 11.42 -10.37
N ASN A 78 -42.64 10.60 -9.67
CA ASN A 78 -42.69 10.51 -8.22
C ASN A 78 -42.29 11.85 -7.56
N THR A 79 -43.10 12.33 -6.62
CA THR A 79 -42.90 13.59 -5.90
C THR A 79 -42.76 13.41 -4.39
N ASP A 80 -42.87 12.18 -3.87
CA ASP A 80 -42.91 11.89 -2.43
C ASP A 80 -41.56 12.09 -1.72
N HIS A 81 -40.50 12.28 -2.48
CA HIS A 81 -39.13 12.43 -2.03
C HIS A 81 -38.50 13.70 -2.62
N GLY A 82 -37.30 14.06 -2.23
CA GLY A 82 -36.66 15.26 -2.76
C GLY A 82 -35.37 15.64 -2.05
N ILE A 83 -35.12 16.96 -2.00
CA ILE A 83 -33.93 17.52 -1.39
C ILE A 83 -34.27 18.06 0.00
N PHE A 84 -33.47 17.61 0.99
CA PHE A 84 -33.57 17.99 2.38
C PHE A 84 -32.36 18.83 2.77
N LEU A 85 -32.61 20.11 3.04
CA LEU A 85 -31.59 21.06 3.48
C LEU A 85 -31.55 21.08 5.01
N LYS A 86 -30.35 20.92 5.62
CA LYS A 86 -30.17 20.94 7.05
C LYS A 86 -28.99 21.83 7.44
N THR A 87 -29.28 22.91 8.15
CA THR A 87 -28.30 23.77 8.79
C THR A 87 -28.22 23.38 10.27
N LEU A 88 -27.17 22.69 10.66
CA LEU A 88 -26.98 22.27 12.04
C LEU A 88 -26.29 23.39 12.82
N ILE A 89 -26.86 23.77 13.96
CA ILE A 89 -26.27 24.74 14.87
C ILE A 89 -25.91 24.02 16.16
N SER A 90 -24.65 24.12 16.57
CA SER A 90 -24.17 23.56 17.83
C SER A 90 -23.52 24.63 18.67
N PRO A 91 -23.73 24.61 20.00
CA PRO A 91 -23.00 25.44 20.95
C PRO A 91 -21.55 24.99 21.18
N ALA A 92 -21.03 24.12 20.31
CA ALA A 92 -19.68 23.59 20.39
C ALA A 92 -18.61 24.68 20.56
N GLU A 93 -17.67 24.49 21.46
CA GLU A 93 -16.59 25.44 21.70
C GLU A 93 -15.51 25.36 20.62
N THR A 94 -15.27 24.16 20.11
CA THR A 94 -14.23 23.89 19.11
C THR A 94 -14.83 23.48 17.75
N THR A 95 -14.07 23.71 16.69
CA THR A 95 -14.41 23.25 15.34
C THR A 95 -14.44 21.70 15.27
N SER A 96 -13.67 21.01 16.10
CA SER A 96 -13.64 19.55 16.16
C SER A 96 -14.95 18.99 16.70
N GLU A 97 -15.44 19.54 17.80
CA GLU A 97 -16.72 19.18 18.42
C GLU A 97 -17.89 19.42 17.47
N LEU A 98 -17.85 20.53 16.73
CA LEU A 98 -18.88 20.85 15.74
C LEU A 98 -18.97 19.77 14.65
N TYR A 99 -17.81 19.30 14.13
CA TYR A 99 -17.80 18.25 13.11
C TYR A 99 -18.12 16.87 13.70
N GLU A 100 -17.84 16.63 14.97
CA GLU A 100 -18.26 15.41 15.68
C GLU A 100 -19.77 15.38 15.85
N ALA A 101 -20.38 16.49 16.25
CA ALA A 101 -21.83 16.63 16.34
C ALA A 101 -22.51 16.40 14.99
N GLU A 102 -21.95 16.95 13.91
CA GLU A 102 -22.44 16.71 12.55
C GLU A 102 -22.32 15.23 12.15
N ALA A 103 -21.20 14.56 12.48
CA ALA A 103 -21.00 13.15 12.19
C ALA A 103 -22.01 12.24 12.92
N ILE A 104 -22.33 12.57 14.19
CA ILE A 104 -23.37 11.87 14.97
C ILE A 104 -24.73 12.05 14.29
N TYR A 105 -25.07 13.26 13.90
CA TYR A 105 -26.32 13.52 13.19
C TYR A 105 -26.43 12.72 11.87
N VAL A 106 -25.33 12.64 11.12
CA VAL A 106 -25.25 11.84 9.88
C VAL A 106 -25.44 10.35 10.19
N LEU A 107 -24.84 9.85 11.27
CA LEU A 107 -24.97 8.46 11.71
C LEU A 107 -26.44 8.14 12.06
N ASP A 108 -27.10 8.98 12.84
CA ASP A 108 -28.49 8.80 13.24
C ASP A 108 -29.42 8.84 12.00
N LEU A 109 -29.16 9.76 11.08
CA LEU A 109 -29.88 9.83 9.82
C LEU A 109 -29.74 8.54 8.98
N ILE A 110 -28.53 7.98 8.91
CA ILE A 110 -28.29 6.71 8.22
C ILE A 110 -29.09 5.58 8.87
N LYS A 111 -29.07 5.50 10.21
CA LYS A 111 -29.83 4.50 10.97
C LYS A 111 -31.34 4.64 10.73
N ASP A 112 -31.86 5.85 10.70
CA ASP A 112 -33.29 6.11 10.43
C ASP A 112 -33.69 5.73 9.00
N ILE A 113 -32.84 5.99 8.01
CA ILE A 113 -33.09 5.58 6.62
C ILE A 113 -33.09 4.05 6.53
N LYS A 114 -32.14 3.37 7.15
CA LYS A 114 -32.05 1.89 7.16
C LYS A 114 -33.22 1.25 7.91
N ARG A 115 -33.67 1.81 9.04
CA ARG A 115 -34.88 1.32 9.76
C ARG A 115 -36.13 1.38 8.91
N ASN A 116 -36.28 2.44 8.08
CA ASN A 116 -37.45 2.61 7.21
C ASN A 116 -37.36 1.79 5.92
N ASN A 117 -36.17 1.52 5.43
CA ASN A 117 -35.90 0.70 4.25
C ASN A 117 -34.47 0.10 4.34
N ASP A 118 -34.39 -1.13 4.75
CA ASP A 118 -33.11 -1.84 4.91
C ASP A 118 -32.38 -2.07 3.58
N ASP A 119 -33.14 -2.24 2.49
CA ASP A 119 -32.59 -2.41 1.14
C ASP A 119 -32.16 -1.09 0.47
N ALA A 120 -32.33 0.08 1.10
CA ALA A 120 -31.94 1.36 0.52
C ALA A 120 -30.44 1.42 0.20
N ASP A 121 -30.12 1.78 -1.04
CA ASP A 121 -28.75 2.05 -1.48
C ASP A 121 -28.36 3.49 -1.06
N ILE A 122 -27.51 3.60 -0.03
CA ILE A 122 -27.12 4.88 0.59
C ILE A 122 -25.68 5.22 0.22
N ALA A 123 -25.46 6.44 -0.27
CA ALA A 123 -24.13 7.00 -0.46
C ALA A 123 -23.91 8.26 0.37
N VAL A 124 -22.78 8.32 1.04
CA VAL A 124 -22.26 9.52 1.71
C VAL A 124 -21.16 10.12 0.84
N LEU A 125 -21.40 11.32 0.31
CA LEU A 125 -20.51 11.97 -0.64
C LEU A 125 -19.83 13.19 -0.02
N THR A 126 -18.49 13.24 -0.09
CA THR A 126 -17.75 14.41 0.38
C THR A 126 -16.86 14.99 -0.71
N ARG A 127 -16.43 16.24 -0.51
CA ARG A 127 -15.57 16.95 -1.46
C ARG A 127 -14.16 16.37 -1.54
N SER A 128 -13.63 15.87 -0.42
CA SER A 128 -12.26 15.38 -0.34
C SER A 128 -12.13 14.11 0.48
N ARG A 129 -11.11 13.31 0.19
CA ARG A 129 -10.79 12.09 0.97
C ARG A 129 -10.53 12.39 2.45
N LYS A 130 -9.92 13.55 2.75
CA LYS A 130 -9.67 13.95 4.14
C LYS A 130 -10.97 14.11 4.93
N HIS A 131 -11.97 14.80 4.36
CA HIS A 131 -13.27 14.96 5.00
C HIS A 131 -13.97 13.62 5.22
N LEU A 132 -13.83 12.71 4.26
CA LEU A 132 -14.41 11.38 4.32
C LEU A 132 -13.77 10.53 5.42
N ASN A 133 -12.43 10.52 5.51
CA ASN A 133 -11.68 9.81 6.56
C ASN A 133 -12.07 10.28 7.96
N GLU A 134 -12.13 11.59 8.17
CA GLU A 134 -12.50 12.16 9.47
C GLU A 134 -13.92 11.72 9.86
N LEU A 135 -14.87 11.77 8.91
CA LEU A 135 -16.24 11.35 9.13
C LEU A 135 -16.35 9.86 9.48
N ILE A 136 -15.69 9.00 8.70
CA ILE A 136 -15.66 7.54 8.95
C ILE A 136 -15.03 7.23 10.30
N THR A 137 -13.92 7.89 10.65
CA THR A 137 -13.26 7.70 11.94
C THR A 137 -14.19 8.04 13.09
N LEU A 138 -14.96 9.13 12.98
CA LEU A 138 -15.94 9.53 14.00
C LEU A 138 -17.12 8.56 14.09
N ILE A 139 -17.63 8.11 12.95
CA ILE A 139 -18.71 7.12 12.89
C ILE A 139 -18.25 5.78 13.50
N ASN A 140 -17.07 5.28 13.13
CA ASN A 140 -16.56 4.00 13.64
C ASN A 140 -16.26 4.01 15.15
N LYS A 141 -15.95 5.17 15.72
CA LYS A 141 -15.82 5.32 17.18
C LYS A 141 -17.16 5.11 17.90
N LYS A 142 -18.28 5.48 17.30
CA LYS A 142 -19.61 5.39 17.89
C LYS A 142 -20.32 4.07 17.54
N GLU A 143 -20.07 3.55 16.34
CA GLU A 143 -20.75 2.36 15.80
C GLU A 143 -19.82 1.58 14.87
N SER A 144 -19.08 0.62 15.42
CA SER A 144 -18.12 -0.18 14.63
C SER A 144 -18.77 -1.30 13.79
N SER A 145 -20.07 -1.57 13.99
CA SER A 145 -20.80 -2.66 13.34
C SER A 145 -21.46 -2.27 12.03
N LEU A 146 -21.43 -0.98 11.65
CA LEU A 146 -22.05 -0.53 10.39
C LEU A 146 -21.32 -1.09 9.17
N PRO A 147 -22.05 -1.67 8.20
CA PRO A 147 -21.45 -2.16 6.97
C PRO A 147 -21.04 -0.99 6.07
N ILE A 148 -19.79 -0.60 6.16
CA ILE A 148 -19.24 0.52 5.39
C ILE A 148 -18.47 -0.02 4.18
N ASP A 149 -18.79 0.51 2.99
CA ASP A 149 -17.99 0.35 1.78
C ASP A 149 -17.27 1.68 1.48
N ALA A 150 -15.96 1.67 1.74
CA ALA A 150 -15.14 2.87 1.68
C ALA A 150 -13.99 2.68 0.68
N ILE A 151 -14.23 3.08 -0.56
CA ILE A 151 -13.29 2.87 -1.66
C ILE A 151 -12.21 3.96 -1.68
N GLU A 152 -10.92 3.55 -1.59
CA GLU A 152 -9.73 4.42 -1.69
C GLU A 152 -9.69 5.59 -0.68
N ILE A 153 -10.12 5.39 0.53
CA ILE A 153 -10.27 6.47 1.51
C ILE A 153 -9.05 6.62 2.40
N SER A 154 -8.64 5.55 3.06
CA SER A 154 -7.45 5.55 3.93
C SER A 154 -6.22 5.10 3.16
N LYS A 155 -5.07 5.68 3.47
CA LYS A 155 -3.80 5.19 2.91
C LYS A 155 -3.53 3.80 3.43
N ILE A 156 -3.08 2.90 2.57
CA ILE A 156 -2.72 1.54 2.97
C ILE A 156 -1.62 1.54 4.04
N GLN A 157 -0.76 2.56 4.05
CA GLN A 157 0.27 2.77 5.06
C GLN A 157 -0.28 2.95 6.49
N SER A 158 -1.55 3.28 6.67
CA SER A 158 -2.17 3.36 8.01
C SER A 158 -2.65 2.00 8.52
N ASN A 159 -2.63 0.96 7.68
CA ASN A 159 -3.01 -0.39 8.08
C ASN A 159 -1.85 -1.08 8.80
N GLN A 160 -2.09 -1.57 10.03
CA GLN A 160 -1.04 -2.17 10.85
C GLN A 160 -0.48 -3.46 10.24
N THR A 161 -1.33 -4.35 9.72
CA THR A 161 -0.91 -5.61 9.09
C THR A 161 -0.01 -5.36 7.89
N PHE A 162 -0.31 -4.31 7.11
CA PHE A 162 0.53 -3.87 6.00
C PHE A 162 1.89 -3.34 6.50
N GLN A 163 1.91 -2.54 7.58
CA GLN A 163 3.16 -2.05 8.17
C GLN A 163 4.01 -3.19 8.72
N ASP A 164 3.40 -4.19 9.31
CA ASP A 164 4.09 -5.33 9.88
C ASP A 164 4.82 -6.14 8.80
N ILE A 165 4.18 -6.48 7.68
CA ILE A 165 4.85 -7.20 6.56
C ILE A 165 5.88 -6.33 5.84
N TYR A 166 5.64 -5.02 5.73
CA TYR A 166 6.61 -4.08 5.16
C TYR A 166 7.87 -4.00 6.03
N SER A 167 7.72 -3.90 7.37
CA SER A 167 8.83 -3.92 8.32
C SER A 167 9.58 -5.26 8.28
N LEU A 168 8.86 -6.38 8.17
CA LEU A 168 9.46 -7.71 8.00
C LEU A 168 10.32 -7.75 6.74
N THR A 169 9.82 -7.23 5.62
CA THR A 169 10.55 -7.17 4.36
C THR A 169 11.84 -6.36 4.50
N LYS A 170 11.76 -5.15 5.07
CA LYS A 170 12.95 -4.31 5.28
C LYS A 170 13.98 -4.96 6.21
N ALA A 171 13.55 -5.52 7.33
CA ALA A 171 14.43 -6.17 8.29
C ALA A 171 15.17 -7.38 7.67
N LEU A 172 14.47 -8.22 6.90
CA LEU A 172 15.07 -9.39 6.26
C LEU A 172 16.09 -9.05 5.15
N TYR A 173 15.97 -7.88 4.53
CA TYR A 173 16.92 -7.43 3.51
C TYR A 173 18.03 -6.53 4.04
N SER A 174 17.92 -6.02 5.27
CA SER A 174 18.98 -5.26 5.93
C SER A 174 19.07 -5.63 7.41
N LEU A 175 20.09 -6.38 7.78
CA LEU A 175 20.36 -6.73 9.19
C LEU A 175 20.70 -5.49 10.05
N ASN A 176 21.15 -4.41 9.41
CA ASN A 176 21.51 -3.15 10.06
C ASN A 176 20.28 -2.23 10.30
N ASP A 177 19.11 -2.56 9.76
CA ASP A 177 17.90 -1.75 9.93
C ASP A 177 17.28 -1.95 11.31
N ARG A 178 17.88 -1.30 12.31
CA ARG A 178 17.50 -1.42 13.73
C ARG A 178 16.02 -1.12 13.97
N VAL A 179 15.47 -0.13 13.27
CA VAL A 179 14.07 0.30 13.46
C VAL A 179 13.10 -0.80 13.03
N ASN A 180 13.27 -1.34 11.83
CA ASN A 180 12.39 -2.39 11.33
C ASN A 180 12.59 -3.71 12.09
N TRP A 181 13.80 -4.06 12.52
CA TRP A 181 14.04 -5.21 13.38
C TRP A 181 13.34 -5.11 14.73
N ILE A 182 13.43 -3.96 15.41
CA ILE A 182 12.71 -3.73 16.68
C ILE A 182 11.20 -3.78 16.44
N SER A 183 10.72 -3.23 15.33
CA SER A 183 9.30 -3.26 14.97
C SER A 183 8.77 -4.68 14.83
N ILE A 184 9.48 -5.58 14.13
CA ILE A 184 9.02 -6.97 13.94
C ILE A 184 9.07 -7.82 15.21
N LEU A 185 9.94 -7.49 16.17
CA LEU A 185 9.94 -8.13 17.50
C LEU A 185 8.71 -7.74 18.32
N LYS A 186 8.11 -6.58 18.05
CA LYS A 186 6.86 -6.13 18.68
C LYS A 186 5.62 -6.67 17.98
N CYS A 187 5.71 -7.08 16.71
CA CYS A 187 4.59 -7.62 15.94
C CYS A 187 3.93 -8.83 16.64
N PRO A 188 2.64 -9.08 16.38
CA PRO A 188 1.88 -10.12 17.08
C PRO A 188 2.48 -11.52 17.08
N TRP A 189 3.22 -11.87 16.05
CA TRP A 189 3.91 -13.17 15.89
C TRP A 189 5.10 -13.36 16.84
N CYS A 190 5.79 -12.29 17.28
CA CYS A 190 6.81 -12.36 18.31
C CYS A 190 6.27 -11.81 19.63
N GLY A 191 5.66 -10.63 19.60
CA GLY A 191 4.89 -10.04 20.72
C GLY A 191 5.74 -9.72 21.95
N LEU A 192 6.99 -9.27 21.78
CA LEU A 192 7.79 -8.74 22.87
C LEU A 192 7.18 -7.44 23.41
N THR A 193 7.22 -7.26 24.73
CA THR A 193 6.78 -6.03 25.38
C THR A 193 7.83 -4.92 25.21
N VAL A 194 7.43 -3.68 25.43
CA VAL A 194 8.39 -2.55 25.47
C VAL A 194 9.46 -2.79 26.53
N ASN A 195 9.09 -3.36 27.67
CA ASN A 195 10.03 -3.70 28.74
C ASN A 195 11.05 -4.75 28.30
N ASP A 196 10.63 -5.78 27.57
CA ASP A 196 11.54 -6.77 26.98
C ASP A 196 12.52 -6.12 26.01
N LEU A 197 12.07 -5.18 25.18
CA LEU A 197 12.91 -4.46 24.24
C LEU A 197 13.92 -3.56 24.97
N VAL A 198 13.53 -2.88 26.03
CA VAL A 198 14.46 -2.11 26.87
C VAL A 198 15.54 -3.02 27.43
N LEU A 199 15.18 -4.15 28.07
CA LEU A 199 16.14 -5.11 28.62
C LEU A 199 17.14 -5.66 27.60
N LEU A 200 16.73 -5.79 26.32
CA LEU A 200 17.59 -6.28 25.26
C LEU A 200 18.55 -5.20 24.72
N PHE A 201 18.07 -3.96 24.58
CA PHE A 201 18.72 -2.95 23.73
C PHE A 201 19.28 -1.72 24.46
N GLU A 202 18.95 -1.51 25.75
CA GLU A 202 19.33 -0.29 26.49
C GLU A 202 20.86 -0.11 26.60
N GLU A 203 21.61 -1.21 26.80
CA GLU A 203 23.03 -1.18 27.04
C GLU A 203 23.91 -1.27 25.76
N ASP A 204 23.29 -1.56 24.59
CA ASP A 204 24.03 -1.84 23.37
C ASP A 204 23.41 -1.16 22.14
N HIS A 205 24.04 -0.06 21.77
CA HIS A 205 23.62 0.72 20.60
C HIS A 205 24.43 0.41 19.34
N ASN A 206 25.56 -0.32 19.47
CA ASN A 206 26.50 -0.56 18.38
C ASN A 206 26.25 -1.88 17.65
N SER A 207 25.80 -2.92 18.38
CA SER A 207 25.50 -4.21 17.77
C SER A 207 24.18 -4.17 17.00
N THR A 208 24.07 -4.99 15.97
CA THR A 208 22.81 -5.19 15.24
C THR A 208 21.76 -5.85 16.14
N VAL A 209 20.49 -5.63 15.85
CA VAL A 209 19.42 -6.31 16.59
C VAL A 209 19.53 -7.82 16.45
N TRP A 210 19.93 -8.31 15.27
CA TRP A 210 20.14 -9.73 15.02
C TRP A 210 21.23 -10.34 15.92
N GLU A 211 22.36 -9.66 16.10
CA GLU A 211 23.41 -10.10 17.03
C GLU A 211 22.92 -10.13 18.47
N ILE A 212 22.19 -9.09 18.89
CA ILE A 212 21.68 -8.97 20.27
C ILE A 212 20.71 -10.11 20.61
N ILE A 213 19.74 -10.39 19.74
CA ILE A 213 18.74 -11.44 19.99
C ILE A 213 19.31 -12.86 19.94
N ASN A 214 20.43 -13.05 19.23
CA ASN A 214 21.15 -14.33 19.22
C ASN A 214 22.12 -14.48 20.41
N ASN A 215 22.33 -13.43 21.22
CA ASN A 215 23.20 -13.47 22.40
C ASN A 215 22.45 -14.03 23.62
N LYS A 216 22.82 -15.26 24.03
CA LYS A 216 22.18 -15.96 25.16
C LYS A 216 22.24 -15.19 26.47
N THR A 217 23.34 -14.44 26.74
CA THR A 217 23.47 -13.68 27.97
C THR A 217 22.45 -12.54 28.07
N LYS A 218 22.11 -11.92 26.94
CA LYS A 218 21.10 -10.86 26.86
C LYS A 218 19.68 -11.42 26.89
N THR A 219 19.41 -12.48 26.13
CA THR A 219 18.08 -13.09 26.06
C THR A 219 17.67 -13.77 27.36
N ASN A 220 18.61 -14.24 28.19
CA ASN A 220 18.35 -14.80 29.51
C ASN A 220 17.79 -13.76 30.53
N LYS A 221 17.95 -12.45 30.27
CA LYS A 221 17.33 -11.38 31.08
C LYS A 221 15.79 -11.32 30.89
N LEU A 222 15.27 -11.91 29.84
CA LEU A 222 13.83 -11.93 29.55
C LEU A 222 13.09 -12.96 30.39
N ASN A 223 11.78 -12.75 30.57
CA ASN A 223 10.92 -13.74 31.19
C ASN A 223 10.75 -15.00 30.31
N LYS A 224 10.33 -16.11 30.88
CA LYS A 224 10.21 -17.40 30.18
C LYS A 224 9.28 -17.38 28.97
N ASP A 225 8.21 -16.57 28.99
CA ASP A 225 7.29 -16.42 27.88
C ASP A 225 7.96 -15.68 26.70
N SER A 226 8.58 -14.54 26.98
CA SER A 226 9.29 -13.74 25.99
C SER A 226 10.48 -14.52 25.38
N GLN A 227 11.17 -15.33 26.20
CA GLN A 227 12.23 -16.22 25.69
C GLN A 227 11.69 -17.25 24.70
N LYS A 228 10.56 -17.91 25.00
CA LYS A 228 9.93 -18.89 24.09
C LYS A 228 9.55 -18.25 22.75
N ARG A 229 8.90 -17.08 22.81
CA ARG A 229 8.47 -16.32 21.63
C ARG A 229 9.65 -15.90 20.75
N LEU A 230 10.67 -15.37 21.40
CA LEU A 230 11.88 -14.93 20.72
C LEU A 230 12.61 -16.11 20.08
N TYR A 231 12.72 -17.24 20.78
CA TYR A 231 13.34 -18.45 20.25
C TYR A 231 12.60 -18.99 19.03
N PHE A 232 11.27 -19.06 19.09
CA PHE A 232 10.44 -19.44 17.94
C PHE A 232 10.68 -18.54 16.74
N PHE A 233 10.65 -17.21 16.95
CA PHE A 233 10.91 -16.22 15.92
C PHE A 233 12.30 -16.39 15.29
N ILE A 234 13.35 -16.48 16.11
CA ILE A 234 14.74 -16.65 15.67
C ILE A 234 14.87 -17.91 14.82
N ASN A 235 14.30 -19.04 15.26
CA ASN A 235 14.41 -20.31 14.55
C ASN A 235 13.81 -20.23 13.14
N ILE A 236 12.63 -19.63 12.99
CA ILE A 236 12.01 -19.44 11.65
C ILE A 236 12.87 -18.54 10.78
N ILE A 237 13.31 -17.39 11.29
CA ILE A 237 14.13 -16.46 10.51
C ILE A 237 15.43 -17.13 10.08
N GLN A 238 16.14 -17.77 11.01
CA GLN A 238 17.41 -18.41 10.76
C GLN A 238 17.32 -19.52 9.69
N THR A 239 16.29 -20.37 9.77
CA THR A 239 16.06 -21.44 8.81
C THR A 239 15.78 -20.90 7.41
N ASN A 240 15.08 -19.77 7.31
CA ASN A 240 14.69 -19.21 6.02
C ASN A 240 15.72 -18.27 5.39
N LEU A 241 16.59 -17.63 6.17
CA LEU A 241 17.60 -16.70 5.64
C LEU A 241 18.49 -17.32 4.56
N GLN A 242 18.74 -18.63 4.60
CA GLN A 242 19.51 -19.32 3.58
C GLN A 242 18.89 -19.28 2.17
N TYR A 243 17.60 -19.01 2.07
CA TYR A 243 16.88 -18.93 0.80
C TYR A 243 16.80 -17.49 0.24
N ARG A 244 17.31 -16.48 1.00
CA ARG A 244 17.34 -15.09 0.54
C ARG A 244 18.19 -14.97 -0.74
N GLY A 245 17.59 -14.45 -1.82
CA GLY A 245 18.24 -14.32 -3.13
C GLY A 245 18.26 -15.60 -3.99
N ARG A 246 17.81 -16.76 -3.44
CA ARG A 246 17.69 -18.04 -4.18
C ARG A 246 16.25 -18.32 -4.66
N VAL A 247 15.28 -17.65 -4.07
CA VAL A 247 13.87 -17.75 -4.44
C VAL A 247 13.30 -16.37 -4.74
N ALA A 248 12.17 -16.33 -5.45
CA ALA A 248 11.48 -15.05 -5.71
C ALA A 248 11.21 -14.29 -4.41
N HIS A 249 11.42 -12.98 -4.39
CA HIS A 249 11.28 -12.15 -3.21
C HIS A 249 9.88 -12.26 -2.57
N ARG A 250 8.82 -12.26 -3.39
CA ARG A 250 7.45 -12.52 -2.94
C ARG A 250 7.36 -13.82 -2.13
N TYR A 251 7.83 -14.91 -2.70
CA TYR A 251 7.76 -16.23 -2.07
C TYR A 251 8.56 -16.26 -0.76
N PHE A 252 9.74 -15.65 -0.74
CA PHE A 252 10.59 -15.58 0.45
C PHE A 252 9.88 -14.88 1.61
N ILE A 253 9.32 -13.70 1.37
CA ILE A 253 8.63 -12.91 2.39
C ILE A 253 7.32 -13.59 2.81
N GLU A 254 6.49 -14.03 1.86
CA GLU A 254 5.23 -14.69 2.14
C GLU A 254 5.42 -15.98 2.95
N SER A 255 6.41 -16.80 2.59
CA SER A 255 6.73 -18.05 3.30
C SER A 255 7.09 -17.79 4.77
N ILE A 256 7.96 -16.80 5.05
CA ILE A 256 8.35 -16.43 6.41
C ILE A 256 7.15 -15.88 7.19
N TRP A 257 6.38 -14.97 6.56
CA TRP A 257 5.20 -14.39 7.19
C TRP A 257 4.16 -15.45 7.57
N ARG A 258 3.93 -16.44 6.69
CA ARG A 258 3.03 -17.58 6.99
C ARG A 258 3.57 -18.47 8.10
N GLN A 259 4.87 -18.80 8.10
CA GLN A 259 5.49 -19.60 9.16
C GLN A 259 5.48 -18.88 10.52
N LEU A 260 5.53 -17.55 10.53
CA LEU A 260 5.34 -16.74 11.73
C LEU A 260 3.86 -16.62 12.17
N TYR A 261 2.94 -17.30 11.48
CA TYR A 261 1.51 -17.21 11.74
C TYR A 261 0.96 -15.77 11.57
N GLY A 262 1.47 -15.08 10.56
CA GLY A 262 1.05 -13.72 10.25
C GLY A 262 -0.43 -13.62 9.89
N ALA A 263 -0.98 -14.63 9.20
CA ALA A 263 -2.40 -14.68 8.83
C ALA A 263 -3.30 -14.79 10.07
N GLU A 264 -2.93 -15.63 11.02
CA GLU A 264 -3.68 -15.87 12.27
C GLU A 264 -3.59 -14.67 13.24
N SER A 265 -2.60 -13.82 13.04
CA SER A 265 -2.41 -12.61 13.84
C SER A 265 -3.24 -11.41 13.35
N MET A 266 -3.90 -11.51 12.20
CA MET A 266 -4.75 -10.43 11.66
C MET A 266 -6.05 -10.26 12.47
N ILE A 267 -6.54 -9.01 12.57
CA ILE A 267 -7.85 -8.72 13.16
C ILE A 267 -8.95 -8.84 12.09
N ASP A 268 -8.66 -8.30 10.91
CA ASP A 268 -9.60 -8.19 9.81
C ASP A 268 -9.18 -9.15 8.69
N THR A 269 -10.06 -10.08 8.35
CA THR A 269 -9.83 -11.01 7.22
C THR A 269 -9.67 -10.29 5.88
N ASN A 270 -10.20 -9.07 5.75
CA ASN A 270 -9.98 -8.23 4.58
C ASN A 270 -8.52 -7.78 4.42
N ASP A 271 -7.72 -7.83 5.49
CA ASP A 271 -6.30 -7.49 5.42
C ASP A 271 -5.49 -8.45 4.55
N ILE A 272 -5.97 -9.67 4.29
CA ILE A 272 -5.37 -10.61 3.33
C ILE A 272 -5.22 -9.95 1.95
N LYS A 273 -6.24 -9.23 1.48
CA LYS A 273 -6.17 -8.50 0.20
C LYS A 273 -5.10 -7.42 0.20
N ASN A 274 -4.88 -6.77 1.35
CA ASN A 274 -3.83 -5.75 1.49
C ASN A 274 -2.44 -6.39 1.47
N ILE A 275 -2.29 -7.59 2.03
CA ILE A 275 -1.04 -8.36 1.97
C ILE A 275 -0.75 -8.82 0.53
N ASP A 276 -1.73 -9.38 -0.18
CA ASP A 276 -1.56 -9.77 -1.59
C ASP A 276 -1.16 -8.57 -2.45
N LEU A 277 -1.81 -7.42 -2.23
CA LEU A 277 -1.45 -6.18 -2.92
C LEU A 277 0.00 -5.76 -2.62
N PHE A 278 0.45 -5.88 -1.35
CA PHE A 278 1.83 -5.60 -0.99
C PHE A 278 2.81 -6.53 -1.73
N LEU A 279 2.50 -7.83 -1.78
CA LEU A 279 3.33 -8.82 -2.45
C LEU A 279 3.38 -8.59 -3.97
N ASP A 280 2.28 -8.14 -4.59
CA ASP A 280 2.25 -7.74 -6.01
C ASP A 280 3.13 -6.51 -6.28
N LEU A 281 3.16 -5.54 -5.36
CA LEU A 281 4.05 -4.38 -5.47
C LEU A 281 5.51 -4.74 -5.25
N LEU A 282 5.77 -5.70 -4.38
CA LEU A 282 7.10 -6.25 -4.16
C LEU A 282 7.63 -6.85 -5.47
N ASP A 283 6.82 -7.65 -6.18
CA ASP A 283 7.18 -8.21 -7.49
C ASP A 283 7.45 -7.12 -8.53
N GLN A 284 6.64 -6.06 -8.56
CA GLN A 284 6.82 -4.93 -9.50
C GLN A 284 8.07 -4.09 -9.20
N SER A 285 8.52 -4.06 -7.95
CA SER A 285 9.66 -3.27 -7.48
C SER A 285 10.94 -4.07 -7.32
N SER A 286 10.91 -5.36 -7.61
CA SER A 286 12.06 -6.26 -7.47
C SER A 286 12.56 -6.76 -8.82
N ASN A 287 13.83 -7.14 -8.84
CA ASN A 287 14.43 -7.97 -9.88
C ASN A 287 14.91 -9.28 -9.24
N THR A 288 15.60 -10.12 -9.96
CA THR A 288 16.01 -11.45 -9.48
C THR A 288 16.91 -11.41 -8.24
N LEU A 289 17.69 -10.34 -8.04
CA LEU A 289 18.73 -10.25 -7.00
C LEU A 289 18.42 -9.23 -5.91
N SER A 290 17.61 -8.21 -6.20
CA SER A 290 17.40 -7.09 -5.28
C SER A 290 15.99 -6.53 -5.35
N ILE A 291 15.59 -5.82 -4.28
CA ILE A 291 14.37 -5.03 -4.20
C ILE A 291 14.76 -3.55 -4.33
N ASP A 292 14.13 -2.84 -5.24
CA ASP A 292 14.19 -1.38 -5.31
C ASP A 292 13.22 -0.78 -4.29
N PHE A 293 13.72 -0.56 -3.07
CA PHE A 293 12.91 0.01 -1.98
C PHE A 293 12.42 1.43 -2.29
N VAL A 294 13.16 2.22 -3.06
CA VAL A 294 12.74 3.59 -3.45
C VAL A 294 11.51 3.51 -4.36
N LYS A 295 11.54 2.61 -5.33
CA LYS A 295 10.39 2.34 -6.21
C LYS A 295 9.21 1.78 -5.41
N LEU A 296 9.45 0.81 -4.52
CA LEU A 296 8.44 0.22 -3.65
C LEU A 296 7.75 1.30 -2.79
N GLU A 297 8.50 2.15 -2.12
CA GLU A 297 7.95 3.25 -1.30
C GLU A 297 7.14 4.24 -2.13
N ARG A 298 7.57 4.56 -3.34
CA ARG A 298 6.82 5.42 -4.26
C ARG A 298 5.49 4.80 -4.66
N LEU A 299 5.45 3.50 -4.95
CA LEU A 299 4.23 2.77 -5.27
C LEU A 299 3.29 2.75 -4.07
N ILE A 300 3.78 2.38 -2.89
CA ILE A 300 3.02 2.32 -1.64
C ILE A 300 2.42 3.69 -1.25
N LYS A 301 3.16 4.77 -1.43
CA LYS A 301 2.72 6.14 -1.06
C LYS A 301 1.42 6.55 -1.75
N ASN A 302 1.16 6.01 -2.93
CA ASN A 302 -0.01 6.35 -3.76
C ASN A 302 -1.16 5.35 -3.59
N LEU A 303 -1.00 4.33 -2.74
CA LEU A 303 -2.03 3.33 -2.51
C LEU A 303 -2.99 3.71 -1.38
N TYR A 304 -4.23 3.31 -1.60
CA TYR A 304 -5.32 3.48 -0.66
C TYR A 304 -5.95 2.12 -0.34
N LYS A 305 -6.32 1.93 0.92
CA LYS A 305 -7.03 0.75 1.38
C LYS A 305 -8.42 0.72 0.75
N SER A 306 -8.84 -0.44 0.29
CA SER A 306 -10.21 -0.68 -0.12
C SER A 306 -10.92 -1.42 1.02
N GLU A 307 -11.83 -0.74 1.71
CA GLU A 307 -12.72 -1.38 2.68
C GLU A 307 -13.99 -1.74 1.93
N THR A 308 -14.15 -2.99 1.55
CA THR A 308 -15.37 -3.51 0.92
C THR A 308 -16.09 -4.41 1.92
N SER A 309 -17.29 -4.03 2.30
CA SER A 309 -18.16 -4.90 3.08
C SER A 309 -18.66 -6.06 2.20
N THR A 310 -18.72 -7.25 2.77
CA THR A 310 -19.34 -8.43 2.16
C THR A 310 -20.86 -8.47 2.40
N GLU A 311 -21.39 -7.55 3.19
CA GLU A 311 -22.81 -7.47 3.47
C GLU A 311 -23.61 -6.91 2.29
N LYS A 312 -24.88 -7.31 2.23
CA LYS A 312 -25.83 -6.83 1.23
C LYS A 312 -26.14 -5.35 1.49
N ASN A 313 -26.00 -4.51 0.46
CA ASN A 313 -26.28 -3.07 0.51
C ASN A 313 -25.47 -2.28 1.58
N PRO A 314 -24.11 -2.30 1.54
CA PRO A 314 -23.30 -1.50 2.44
C PRO A 314 -23.50 0.00 2.19
N ILE A 315 -23.24 0.81 3.22
CA ILE A 315 -23.25 2.26 3.10
C ILE A 315 -22.00 2.70 2.36
N ARG A 316 -22.15 3.32 1.20
CA ARG A 316 -21.01 3.71 0.36
C ARG A 316 -20.48 5.09 0.73
N PHE A 317 -19.23 5.15 1.12
CA PHE A 317 -18.52 6.40 1.40
C PHE A 317 -17.58 6.74 0.23
N LEU A 318 -17.87 7.83 -0.48
CA LEU A 318 -17.19 8.19 -1.72
C LEU A 318 -16.84 9.68 -1.77
N THR A 319 -15.79 10.02 -2.52
CA THR A 319 -15.65 11.41 -2.97
C THR A 319 -16.60 11.68 -4.14
N ILE A 320 -17.05 12.92 -4.27
CA ILE A 320 -17.98 13.32 -5.35
C ILE A 320 -17.41 12.95 -6.73
N GLN A 321 -16.08 13.06 -6.93
CA GLN A 321 -15.46 12.69 -8.21
C GLN A 321 -15.58 11.18 -8.51
N LYS A 322 -15.49 10.32 -7.48
CA LYS A 322 -15.64 8.87 -7.62
C LYS A 322 -17.08 8.43 -7.82
N SER A 323 -18.05 9.22 -7.36
CA SER A 323 -19.46 8.92 -7.55
C SER A 323 -19.96 9.22 -8.99
N LYS A 324 -19.13 9.85 -9.84
CA LYS A 324 -19.54 10.17 -11.22
C LYS A 324 -19.76 8.87 -12.01
N GLY A 325 -20.94 8.75 -12.61
CA GLY A 325 -21.38 7.53 -13.31
C GLY A 325 -22.22 6.60 -12.45
N LEU A 326 -22.13 6.69 -11.12
CA LEU A 326 -22.94 5.92 -10.18
C LEU A 326 -24.26 6.63 -9.87
N GLU A 327 -25.19 5.89 -9.25
CA GLU A 327 -26.49 6.39 -8.78
C GLU A 327 -26.90 5.63 -7.52
N PHE A 328 -27.66 6.29 -6.63
CA PHE A 328 -28.02 5.78 -5.32
C PHE A 328 -29.46 6.20 -4.97
N ASP A 329 -30.15 5.38 -4.20
CA ASP A 329 -31.53 5.74 -3.77
C ASP A 329 -31.52 6.96 -2.85
N CYS A 330 -30.54 7.02 -1.97
CA CYS A 330 -30.34 8.12 -1.04
C CYS A 330 -28.89 8.63 -1.06
N VAL A 331 -28.72 9.93 -1.21
CA VAL A 331 -27.41 10.60 -1.15
C VAL A 331 -27.37 11.54 0.04
N ILE A 332 -26.32 11.44 0.85
CA ILE A 332 -26.04 12.33 1.97
C ILE A 332 -24.77 13.11 1.65
N ILE A 333 -24.84 14.44 1.66
CA ILE A 333 -23.69 15.33 1.40
C ILE A 333 -23.43 16.14 2.68
N PRO A 334 -22.62 15.61 3.59
CA PRO A 334 -22.23 16.31 4.81
C PRO A 334 -21.06 17.26 4.59
N ASN A 335 -20.69 17.98 5.64
CA ASN A 335 -19.51 18.87 5.65
C ASN A 335 -19.62 20.02 4.64
N LEU A 336 -20.82 20.51 4.35
CA LEU A 336 -21.01 21.58 3.37
C LEU A 336 -20.27 22.87 3.76
N ASN A 337 -20.10 23.14 5.06
CA ASN A 337 -19.38 24.32 5.59
C ASN A 337 -17.88 24.07 5.81
N LYS A 338 -17.37 22.90 5.43
CA LYS A 338 -15.95 22.56 5.59
C LYS A 338 -15.16 23.02 4.36
N GLY A 339 -14.21 23.94 4.58
CA GLY A 339 -13.31 24.42 3.54
C GLY A 339 -12.34 23.31 3.08
N SER A 340 -12.01 23.29 1.81
CA SER A 340 -10.83 22.56 1.35
C SER A 340 -9.56 23.36 1.67
N ARG A 341 -8.42 22.65 1.76
CA ARG A 341 -7.10 23.30 1.83
C ARG A 341 -7.01 24.30 0.69
N THR A 342 -6.61 25.53 1.00
CA THR A 342 -6.30 26.54 -0.03
C THR A 342 -5.19 25.94 -0.89
N GLU A 343 -5.44 25.75 -2.18
CA GLU A 343 -4.39 25.33 -3.09
C GLU A 343 -3.29 26.38 -3.03
N ILE A 344 -2.07 25.94 -2.75
CA ILE A 344 -0.90 26.82 -2.81
C ILE A 344 -0.86 27.31 -4.26
N GLN A 345 -0.93 28.62 -4.46
CA GLN A 345 -0.83 29.19 -5.80
C GLN A 345 0.52 28.79 -6.39
N ASP A 346 0.47 28.19 -7.56
CA ASP A 346 1.66 27.82 -8.30
C ASP A 346 2.55 29.07 -8.51
N LEU A 347 3.85 28.90 -8.33
CA LEU A 347 4.83 29.97 -8.57
C LEU A 347 4.83 30.41 -10.02
N ILE A 348 4.49 29.50 -10.93
CA ILE A 348 4.43 29.73 -12.36
C ILE A 348 3.03 29.32 -12.83
N LEU A 349 2.33 30.27 -13.47
CA LEU A 349 1.05 30.02 -14.12
C LEU A 349 1.19 30.16 -15.63
N TYR A 350 0.57 29.24 -16.33
CA TYR A 350 0.50 29.23 -17.79
C TYR A 350 -0.96 29.35 -18.23
N ASP A 351 -1.25 30.32 -19.10
CA ASP A 351 -2.57 30.48 -19.71
C ASP A 351 -2.40 30.71 -21.22
N LYS A 352 -2.86 29.73 -22.01
CA LYS A 352 -2.74 29.72 -23.49
C LYS A 352 -1.26 29.88 -23.95
N SER A 353 -0.90 31.06 -24.38
CA SER A 353 0.45 31.39 -24.90
C SER A 353 1.27 32.24 -23.92
N THR A 354 0.73 32.55 -22.73
CA THR A 354 1.39 33.43 -21.76
C THR A 354 1.78 32.67 -20.51
N LEU A 355 3.02 32.90 -20.07
CA LEU A 355 3.58 32.37 -18.84
C LEU A 355 3.77 33.51 -17.85
N SER A 356 3.38 33.31 -16.60
CA SER A 356 3.55 34.33 -15.56
C SER A 356 4.20 33.72 -14.32
N ILE A 357 5.09 34.50 -13.72
CA ILE A 357 5.84 34.11 -12.52
C ILE A 357 5.35 34.99 -11.36
N LYS A 358 5.18 34.38 -10.18
CA LYS A 358 4.80 35.08 -8.96
C LYS A 358 5.92 36.02 -8.54
N HIS A 359 5.60 37.31 -8.45
CA HIS A 359 6.55 38.32 -7.95
C HIS A 359 6.33 38.58 -6.47
N PRO A 360 7.40 38.61 -5.64
CA PRO A 360 7.27 38.77 -4.19
C PRO A 360 6.60 40.05 -3.74
N THR A 361 6.84 41.16 -4.44
CA THR A 361 6.45 42.52 -4.01
C THR A 361 5.43 43.23 -4.91
N ASN A 362 5.18 42.72 -6.11
CA ASN A 362 4.28 43.36 -7.07
C ASN A 362 2.94 42.61 -7.19
N ASN A 363 1.90 43.19 -6.60
CA ASN A 363 0.55 42.61 -6.59
C ASN A 363 -0.29 42.93 -7.85
N LYS A 364 0.23 43.77 -8.79
CA LYS A 364 -0.49 44.17 -10.02
C LYS A 364 0.28 43.67 -11.26
N ASN A 365 0.44 42.36 -11.39
CA ASN A 365 1.14 41.77 -12.50
C ASN A 365 0.29 40.72 -13.23
N LEU A 366 0.80 40.19 -14.35
CA LEU A 366 0.16 39.15 -15.14
C LEU A 366 -0.17 37.89 -14.32
N HIS A 367 0.67 37.55 -13.34
CA HIS A 367 0.44 36.42 -12.44
C HIS A 367 -0.82 36.61 -11.57
N THR A 368 -1.07 37.81 -11.06
CA THR A 368 -2.28 38.14 -10.29
C THR A 368 -3.53 37.98 -11.14
N TYR A 369 -3.47 38.41 -12.41
CA TYR A 369 -4.56 38.22 -13.36
C TYR A 369 -4.82 36.74 -13.66
N HIS A 370 -3.77 35.96 -13.93
CA HIS A 370 -3.90 34.52 -14.13
C HIS A 370 -4.44 33.81 -12.88
N SER A 371 -3.99 34.20 -11.69
CA SER A 371 -4.49 33.70 -10.41
C SER A 371 -5.99 34.00 -10.23
N TYR A 372 -6.43 35.18 -10.60
CA TYR A 372 -7.85 35.56 -10.57
C TYR A 372 -8.68 34.65 -11.51
N LYS A 373 -8.23 34.43 -12.76
CA LYS A 373 -8.89 33.54 -13.71
C LYS A 373 -8.95 32.10 -13.19
N GLU A 374 -7.86 31.61 -12.64
CA GLU A 374 -7.83 30.28 -12.01
C GLU A 374 -8.84 30.16 -10.86
N LYS A 375 -8.91 31.15 -9.99
CA LYS A 375 -9.90 31.18 -8.92
C LYS A 375 -11.33 31.14 -9.46
N LYS A 376 -11.63 31.89 -10.51
CA LYS A 376 -12.95 31.88 -11.15
C LYS A 376 -13.29 30.51 -11.75
N ARG A 377 -12.32 29.86 -12.42
CA ARG A 377 -12.47 28.50 -12.96
C ARG A 377 -12.74 27.47 -11.85
N LEU A 378 -12.04 27.57 -10.71
CA LEU A 378 -12.26 26.71 -9.54
C LEU A 378 -13.63 26.94 -8.90
N ASP A 379 -14.08 28.20 -8.79
CA ASP A 379 -15.41 28.52 -8.24
C ASP A 379 -16.52 27.97 -9.14
N ASN A 380 -16.41 28.10 -10.46
CA ASN A 380 -17.32 27.49 -11.41
C ASN A 380 -17.30 25.95 -11.38
N GLU A 381 -16.13 25.33 -11.15
CA GLU A 381 -16.05 23.88 -10.97
C GLU A 381 -16.71 23.42 -9.67
N LYS A 382 -16.61 24.17 -8.56
CA LYS A 382 -17.33 23.87 -7.31
C LYS A 382 -18.83 23.77 -7.51
N ILE A 383 -19.41 24.69 -8.27
CA ILE A 383 -20.85 24.68 -8.59
C ILE A 383 -21.21 23.40 -9.34
N ARG A 384 -20.42 23.02 -10.35
CA ARG A 384 -20.63 21.79 -11.11
C ARG A 384 -20.41 20.53 -10.26
N LEU A 385 -19.42 20.56 -9.36
CA LEU A 385 -19.14 19.44 -8.47
C LEU A 385 -20.33 19.15 -7.55
N LEU A 386 -20.91 20.20 -6.96
CA LEU A 386 -22.09 20.08 -6.13
C LEU A 386 -23.32 19.63 -6.93
N TYR A 387 -23.50 20.14 -8.16
CA TYR A 387 -24.53 19.67 -9.09
C TYR A 387 -24.40 18.16 -9.37
N VAL A 388 -23.18 17.69 -9.66
CA VAL A 388 -22.92 16.26 -9.88
C VAL A 388 -23.29 15.45 -8.64
N ALA A 389 -22.91 15.91 -7.45
CA ALA A 389 -23.21 15.20 -6.21
C ALA A 389 -24.73 15.03 -5.99
N ILE A 390 -25.51 16.10 -6.17
CA ILE A 390 -26.96 16.08 -5.99
C ILE A 390 -27.63 15.17 -7.04
N THR A 391 -27.15 15.22 -8.28
CA THR A 391 -27.71 14.38 -9.38
C THR A 391 -27.30 12.91 -9.28
N ARG A 392 -26.61 12.47 -8.22
CA ARG A 392 -26.39 11.03 -7.93
C ARG A 392 -27.61 10.41 -7.24
N ALA A 393 -28.46 11.22 -6.63
CA ALA A 393 -29.66 10.74 -5.94
C ALA A 393 -30.77 10.39 -6.93
N LYS A 394 -31.40 9.23 -6.72
CA LYS A 394 -32.66 8.85 -7.36
C LYS A 394 -33.85 9.46 -6.64
N ASN A 395 -33.93 9.23 -5.32
CA ASN A 395 -35.13 9.54 -4.52
C ASN A 395 -34.91 10.66 -3.49
N LYS A 396 -33.83 10.57 -2.67
CA LYS A 396 -33.58 11.49 -1.56
C LYS A 396 -32.19 12.05 -1.61
N CYS A 397 -32.01 13.34 -1.36
CA CYS A 397 -30.73 13.98 -1.20
C CYS A 397 -30.72 14.87 0.04
N TYR A 398 -29.84 14.58 0.99
CA TYR A 398 -29.63 15.35 2.20
C TYR A 398 -28.39 16.21 2.05
N LEU A 399 -28.56 17.53 2.20
CA LEU A 399 -27.51 18.54 2.14
C LEU A 399 -27.32 19.09 3.55
N ILE A 400 -26.18 18.73 4.19
CA ILE A 400 -25.96 18.96 5.62
C ILE A 400 -24.71 19.81 5.82
N GLY A 401 -24.85 20.89 6.58
CA GLY A 401 -23.72 21.73 6.98
C GLY A 401 -23.92 22.26 8.38
N SER A 402 -22.83 22.31 9.14
CA SER A 402 -22.83 22.82 10.50
C SER A 402 -22.22 24.20 10.61
N ILE A 403 -22.79 25.03 11.47
CA ILE A 403 -22.29 26.37 11.82
C ILE A 403 -22.18 26.47 13.34
N LYS A 404 -21.09 27.06 13.82
CA LYS A 404 -20.95 27.41 15.23
C LYS A 404 -21.95 28.52 15.59
N LYS A 405 -22.60 28.40 16.74
CA LYS A 405 -23.50 29.44 17.26
C LYS A 405 -22.62 30.58 17.77
N ASP A 406 -22.38 31.57 16.94
CA ASP A 406 -21.79 32.85 17.36
C ASP A 406 -22.91 33.85 17.61
N GLU A 407 -22.70 34.79 18.55
CA GLU A 407 -23.77 35.50 19.23
C GLU A 407 -24.70 36.31 18.33
N ASP A 408 -24.34 36.71 17.09
CA ASP A 408 -25.20 37.62 16.31
C ASP A 408 -25.45 37.29 14.84
N LYS A 409 -24.64 36.45 14.18
CA LYS A 409 -24.86 36.13 12.73
C LYS A 409 -24.43 34.75 12.33
N LEU A 410 -25.36 34.00 11.75
CA LEU A 410 -25.03 32.74 11.09
C LEU A 410 -24.45 33.03 9.70
N ILE A 411 -23.14 32.91 9.55
CA ILE A 411 -22.46 33.15 8.27
C ILE A 411 -21.69 31.89 7.86
N PRO A 412 -21.95 31.34 6.66
CA PRO A 412 -21.18 30.21 6.14
C PRO A 412 -19.74 30.62 5.85
N LYS A 413 -18.82 29.69 6.00
CA LYS A 413 -17.41 29.91 5.68
C LYS A 413 -17.23 30.13 4.17
N SER A 414 -16.46 31.15 3.80
CA SER A 414 -16.20 31.47 2.40
C SER A 414 -15.48 30.34 1.65
N GLY A 415 -15.81 30.12 0.39
CA GLY A 415 -15.27 29.08 -0.50
C GLY A 415 -15.84 27.69 -0.26
N THR A 416 -16.89 27.56 0.58
CA THR A 416 -17.55 26.29 0.90
C THR A 416 -18.77 26.01 0.01
N PHE A 417 -19.29 24.79 0.02
CA PHE A 417 -20.55 24.45 -0.63
C PHE A 417 -21.73 25.13 0.08
N MET A 418 -21.63 25.32 1.39
CA MET A 418 -22.67 25.98 2.17
C MET A 418 -22.85 27.43 1.77
N GLU A 419 -21.76 28.15 1.46
CA GLU A 419 -21.83 29.53 0.94
C GLU A 419 -22.65 29.57 -0.36
N ILE A 420 -22.45 28.62 -1.27
CA ILE A 420 -23.21 28.53 -2.54
C ILE A 420 -24.68 28.26 -2.29
N LEU A 421 -24.99 27.42 -1.31
CA LEU A 421 -26.36 27.00 -0.99
C LEU A 421 -27.05 27.91 0.04
N TRP A 422 -26.35 28.87 0.63
CA TRP A 422 -26.85 29.67 1.73
C TRP A 422 -28.21 30.36 1.46
N PRO A 423 -28.45 30.89 0.25
CA PRO A 423 -29.77 31.47 -0.07
C PRO A 423 -30.95 30.52 0.09
N PHE A 424 -30.69 29.19 0.07
CA PHE A 424 -31.71 28.14 0.18
C PHE A 424 -31.69 27.43 1.54
N MET A 425 -30.60 27.54 2.30
CA MET A 425 -30.37 26.90 3.61
C MET A 425 -30.72 27.80 4.77
N ASN A 426 -30.68 29.12 4.58
CA ASN A 426 -31.04 30.09 5.60
C ASN A 426 -32.50 29.89 6.03
N GLY A 427 -32.72 29.70 7.32
CA GLY A 427 -34.02 29.36 7.89
C GLY A 427 -34.36 27.84 7.96
N LYS A 428 -33.53 26.97 7.42
CA LYS A 428 -33.61 25.51 7.59
C LYS A 428 -32.74 25.00 8.75
N ILE A 429 -32.93 25.63 9.90
CA ILE A 429 -32.09 25.45 11.08
C ILE A 429 -32.55 24.24 11.88
N THR A 430 -31.60 23.44 12.36
CA THR A 430 -31.82 22.37 13.33
C THR A 430 -30.77 22.54 14.43
N GLU A 431 -31.20 22.82 15.66
CA GLU A 431 -30.28 22.85 16.79
C GLU A 431 -29.88 21.43 17.17
N ILE A 432 -28.61 21.19 17.33
CA ILE A 432 -28.02 19.94 17.79
C ILE A 432 -27.24 20.21 19.08
N GLY A 433 -27.33 19.32 20.05
CA GLY A 433 -26.52 19.39 21.27
C GLY A 433 -25.03 19.30 20.98
N THR A 434 -24.22 19.76 21.95
CA THR A 434 -22.82 19.35 21.99
C THR A 434 -22.78 17.83 22.18
N PRO A 435 -21.89 17.11 21.48
CA PRO A 435 -21.61 15.75 21.88
C PRO A 435 -21.32 15.76 23.37
N GLU A 436 -22.00 14.91 24.16
CA GLU A 436 -21.55 14.66 25.52
C GLU A 436 -20.06 14.41 25.42
N SER A 437 -19.29 15.31 26.01
CA SER A 437 -17.85 15.24 25.95
C SER A 437 -17.47 13.88 26.50
N ILE A 438 -17.10 12.96 25.62
CA ILE A 438 -16.39 11.76 26.01
C ILE A 438 -15.00 12.25 26.41
N HIS A 439 -14.95 13.02 27.51
CA HIS A 439 -13.78 13.23 28.34
C HIS A 439 -13.63 12.08 29.31
N SER A 440 -13.99 10.90 28.92
CA SER A 440 -13.25 9.74 29.32
C SER A 440 -12.24 9.52 28.17
N TYR A 441 -11.08 10.14 28.26
CA TYR A 441 -9.88 9.34 28.09
C TYR A 441 -10.07 8.20 29.08
N GLU A 442 -10.89 7.21 28.77
CA GLU A 442 -10.58 5.87 29.23
C GLU A 442 -9.15 5.72 28.82
N ASP A 443 -8.26 5.66 29.80
CA ASP A 443 -6.84 5.49 29.58
C ASP A 443 -6.71 4.45 28.49
N PHE A 444 -6.33 4.91 27.28
CA PHE A 444 -6.08 4.00 26.17
C PHE A 444 -4.86 3.21 26.59
N ILE A 445 -5.10 2.17 27.39
CA ILE A 445 -4.09 1.19 27.72
C ILE A 445 -3.90 0.41 26.41
N PRO A 446 -2.81 0.66 25.68
CA PRO A 446 -2.56 -0.05 24.43
C PRO A 446 -2.43 -1.53 24.77
N LYS A 447 -3.46 -2.31 24.48
CA LYS A 447 -3.42 -3.76 24.66
C LYS A 447 -2.37 -4.31 23.71
N LEU A 448 -1.35 -4.95 24.27
CA LEU A 448 -0.33 -5.62 23.48
C LEU A 448 -1.01 -6.75 22.67
N ARG A 449 -0.98 -6.60 21.34
CA ARG A 449 -1.46 -7.64 20.42
C ARG A 449 -0.40 -8.71 20.28
N ARG A 450 -0.73 -9.94 20.61
CA ARG A 450 0.15 -11.09 20.42
C ARG A 450 -0.65 -12.39 20.32
N LEU A 451 -0.10 -13.36 19.62
CA LEU A 451 -0.65 -14.71 19.58
C LEU A 451 -0.68 -15.31 20.99
N ASN A 452 -1.73 -16.09 21.29
CA ASN A 452 -1.86 -16.73 22.60
C ASN A 452 -0.74 -17.75 22.82
N ASN A 453 -0.30 -17.94 24.09
CA ASN A 453 0.74 -18.92 24.46
C ASN A 453 0.36 -20.36 24.09
N ASP A 454 -0.91 -20.71 24.17
CA ASP A 454 -1.42 -22.03 23.79
C ASP A 454 -1.18 -22.33 22.31
N PHE A 455 -1.09 -21.29 21.47
CA PHE A 455 -0.81 -21.43 20.06
C PHE A 455 0.60 -21.99 19.80
N PHE A 456 1.59 -21.50 20.53
CA PHE A 456 2.97 -21.98 20.44
C PHE A 456 3.17 -23.38 21.04
N SER A 457 2.31 -23.79 21.98
CA SER A 457 2.38 -25.12 22.59
C SER A 457 1.74 -26.20 21.73
N LYS A 458 0.67 -25.87 20.98
CA LYS A 458 -0.06 -26.81 20.12
C LYS A 458 0.59 -26.99 18.75
N ASN A 459 1.24 -25.96 18.24
CA ASN A 459 1.82 -25.88 16.91
C ASN A 459 3.36 -25.89 16.90
N ASN A 460 4.00 -26.47 17.92
CA ASN A 460 5.43 -26.73 17.82
C ASN A 460 5.68 -27.50 16.53
N PRO A 461 6.51 -27.00 15.60
CA PRO A 461 6.99 -27.85 14.52
C PRO A 461 7.61 -29.07 15.18
N VAL A 462 7.10 -30.23 14.85
CA VAL A 462 7.59 -31.50 15.40
C VAL A 462 9.10 -31.54 15.16
N THR A 463 9.84 -31.15 16.14
CA THR A 463 11.26 -31.49 16.23
C THR A 463 11.27 -32.99 16.50
N ASN A 464 11.29 -33.79 15.44
CA ASN A 464 11.79 -35.13 15.58
C ASN A 464 13.19 -34.98 16.18
N LYS A 465 13.28 -35.27 17.48
CA LYS A 465 14.54 -35.45 18.20
C LYS A 465 15.26 -36.67 17.61
N LYS A 466 15.82 -36.53 16.44
CA LYS A 466 17.12 -37.09 16.12
C LYS A 466 18.05 -35.93 16.24
N ASP A 467 18.98 -36.04 17.16
CA ASP A 467 20.07 -35.11 17.37
C ASP A 467 20.75 -34.82 16.03
N VAL A 468 20.21 -33.88 15.30
CA VAL A 468 20.98 -33.12 14.35
C VAL A 468 21.80 -32.24 15.26
N GLU A 469 23.06 -32.60 15.50
CA GLU A 469 24.04 -31.66 15.97
C GLU A 469 23.94 -30.47 15.05
N PHE A 470 23.17 -29.47 15.49
CA PHE A 470 23.23 -28.16 14.91
C PHE A 470 24.64 -27.68 15.15
N ASN A 471 25.47 -27.80 14.13
CA ASN A 471 26.66 -26.97 14.07
C ASN A 471 26.12 -25.56 14.36
N THR A 472 26.43 -25.09 15.55
CA THR A 472 26.19 -23.73 15.99
C THR A 472 26.91 -22.84 15.01
N PHE A 473 26.19 -22.44 13.94
CA PHE A 473 26.65 -21.34 13.11
C PHE A 473 26.63 -20.12 14.03
N SER A 474 27.75 -19.86 14.65
CA SER A 474 28.02 -18.62 15.34
C SER A 474 27.93 -17.51 14.28
N TYR A 475 26.81 -16.85 14.17
CA TYR A 475 26.68 -15.63 13.41
C TYR A 475 27.45 -14.53 14.14
N SER A 476 28.74 -14.52 13.94
CA SER A 476 29.58 -13.39 14.28
C SER A 476 29.73 -12.55 13.01
N SER A 477 29.26 -11.32 13.06
CA SER A 477 29.63 -10.21 12.21
C SER A 477 28.97 -10.11 10.80
N ASN A 478 28.91 -8.88 10.28
CA ASN A 478 28.60 -8.49 8.90
C ASN A 478 29.35 -9.32 7.84
N SER A 479 30.49 -9.90 8.19
CA SER A 479 31.33 -10.71 7.31
C SER A 479 30.64 -11.98 6.79
N GLN A 480 29.80 -12.65 7.58
CA GLN A 480 29.11 -13.87 7.12
C GLN A 480 27.90 -13.58 6.23
N ASP A 481 27.25 -12.43 6.42
CA ASP A 481 26.12 -12.05 5.57
C ASP A 481 26.60 -11.65 4.18
N ILE A 482 27.68 -10.88 4.07
CA ILE A 482 28.27 -10.53 2.78
C ILE A 482 28.83 -11.76 2.06
N GLN A 483 29.43 -12.72 2.78
CA GLN A 483 29.89 -13.98 2.19
C GLN A 483 28.74 -14.74 1.54
N ARG A 484 27.63 -14.88 2.25
CA ARG A 484 26.42 -15.53 1.72
C ARG A 484 25.85 -14.78 0.52
N PHE A 485 25.75 -13.45 0.61
CA PHE A 485 25.25 -12.64 -0.48
C PHE A 485 26.13 -12.74 -1.72
N THR A 486 27.46 -12.75 -1.53
CA THR A 486 28.44 -12.97 -2.58
C THR A 486 28.25 -14.33 -3.24
N GLY A 487 28.08 -15.41 -2.46
CA GLY A 487 27.78 -16.73 -2.97
C GLY A 487 26.51 -16.74 -3.83
N ASN A 488 25.43 -16.12 -3.36
CA ASN A 488 24.18 -16.02 -4.12
C ASN A 488 24.36 -15.27 -5.45
N ILE A 489 25.18 -14.22 -5.47
CA ILE A 489 25.51 -13.49 -6.71
C ILE A 489 26.26 -14.41 -7.67
N VAL A 490 27.29 -15.12 -7.19
CA VAL A 490 28.05 -16.07 -8.02
C VAL A 490 27.12 -17.12 -8.61
N HIS A 491 26.33 -17.83 -7.79
CA HIS A 491 25.37 -18.84 -8.25
C HIS A 491 24.41 -18.29 -9.32
N LYS A 492 23.90 -17.06 -9.11
CA LYS A 492 22.99 -16.43 -10.09
C LYS A 492 23.66 -16.14 -11.43
N TYR A 493 24.90 -15.68 -11.41
CA TYR A 493 25.62 -15.45 -12.65
C TYR A 493 26.01 -16.76 -13.34
N LEU A 494 26.35 -17.81 -12.57
CA LEU A 494 26.57 -19.14 -13.12
C LEU A 494 25.30 -19.69 -13.82
N GLU A 495 24.15 -19.56 -13.20
CA GLU A 495 22.85 -19.91 -13.81
C GLU A 495 22.62 -19.14 -15.12
N ILE A 496 22.89 -17.83 -15.13
CA ILE A 496 22.71 -16.97 -16.32
C ILE A 496 23.67 -17.38 -17.44
N ILE A 497 24.94 -17.67 -17.12
CA ILE A 497 25.93 -18.14 -18.09
C ILE A 497 25.44 -19.42 -18.76
N VAL A 498 25.02 -20.40 -17.97
CA VAL A 498 24.53 -21.68 -18.48
C VAL A 498 23.26 -21.51 -19.33
N LYS A 499 22.23 -20.84 -18.79
CA LYS A 499 20.92 -20.71 -19.48
C LYS A 499 20.97 -19.87 -20.73
N LYS A 500 21.84 -18.83 -20.76
CA LYS A 500 21.91 -17.87 -21.88
C LYS A 500 23.15 -18.05 -22.75
N GLN A 501 24.01 -18.99 -22.42
CA GLN A 501 25.31 -19.21 -23.09
C GLN A 501 26.08 -17.91 -23.27
N LEU A 502 26.08 -17.06 -22.24
CA LEU A 502 26.76 -15.76 -22.28
C LEU A 502 28.27 -15.95 -22.12
N ASP A 503 29.03 -15.18 -22.90
CA ASP A 503 30.47 -15.12 -22.74
C ASP A 503 30.85 -14.55 -21.37
N ILE A 504 31.74 -15.24 -20.67
CA ILE A 504 32.26 -14.88 -19.36
C ILE A 504 32.92 -13.50 -19.39
N ASP A 505 33.62 -13.14 -20.48
CA ASP A 505 34.28 -11.85 -20.64
C ASP A 505 33.28 -10.67 -20.69
N ILE A 506 32.10 -10.89 -21.25
CA ILE A 506 31.02 -9.89 -21.24
C ILE A 506 30.54 -9.63 -19.82
N ILE A 507 30.46 -10.64 -18.99
CA ILE A 507 30.04 -10.47 -17.59
C ILE A 507 31.11 -9.73 -16.79
N LEU A 508 32.37 -10.16 -16.92
CA LEU A 508 33.48 -9.54 -16.22
C LEU A 508 33.74 -8.08 -16.64
N SER A 509 33.46 -7.71 -17.90
CA SER A 509 33.66 -6.34 -18.38
C SER A 509 32.47 -5.41 -18.10
N ASN A 510 31.23 -5.90 -18.26
CA ASN A 510 30.05 -5.04 -18.32
C ASN A 510 29.14 -5.13 -17.08
N LYS A 511 29.30 -6.15 -16.24
CA LYS A 511 28.38 -6.38 -15.11
C LYS A 511 28.98 -6.14 -13.72
N LEU A 512 30.28 -5.98 -13.60
CA LEU A 512 30.89 -5.74 -12.27
C LEU A 512 30.39 -4.47 -11.60
N GLY A 513 30.21 -3.36 -12.32
CA GLY A 513 29.64 -2.13 -11.76
C GLY A 513 28.20 -2.29 -11.28
N TYR A 514 27.40 -3.12 -11.97
CA TYR A 514 26.06 -3.46 -11.51
C TYR A 514 26.11 -4.35 -10.24
N ILE A 515 27.02 -5.33 -10.19
CA ILE A 515 27.22 -6.17 -9.00
C ILE A 515 27.63 -5.32 -7.80
N GLU A 516 28.55 -4.37 -7.99
CA GLU A 516 28.94 -3.40 -6.97
C GLU A 516 27.71 -2.62 -6.43
N SER A 517 26.86 -2.14 -7.32
CA SER A 517 25.64 -1.42 -6.92
C SER A 517 24.69 -2.27 -6.06
N LEU A 518 24.66 -3.59 -6.23
CA LEU A 518 23.88 -4.50 -5.40
C LEU A 518 24.42 -4.57 -3.96
N PHE A 519 25.75 -4.61 -3.79
CA PHE A 519 26.36 -4.58 -2.46
C PHE A 519 26.14 -3.24 -1.75
N VAL A 520 26.27 -2.12 -2.49
CA VAL A 520 25.98 -0.78 -1.95
C VAL A 520 24.52 -0.67 -1.51
N ALA A 521 23.58 -1.20 -2.28
CA ALA A 521 22.16 -1.22 -1.92
C ALA A 521 21.86 -2.01 -0.63
N HIS A 522 22.72 -2.94 -0.24
CA HIS A 522 22.64 -3.70 1.01
C HIS A 522 23.41 -3.06 2.17
N ASN A 523 23.91 -1.83 2.00
CA ASN A 523 24.65 -1.06 3.00
C ASN A 523 25.92 -1.74 3.55
N TYR A 524 26.62 -2.54 2.74
CA TYR A 524 27.93 -3.05 3.10
C TYR A 524 28.99 -1.93 3.02
N ASN A 525 30.04 -2.04 3.84
CA ASN A 525 31.14 -1.09 3.78
C ASN A 525 32.01 -1.31 2.53
N LYS A 526 32.82 -0.31 2.17
CA LYS A 526 33.60 -0.33 0.92
C LYS A 526 34.64 -1.45 0.89
N ASP A 527 35.35 -1.69 1.99
CA ASP A 527 36.40 -2.71 2.06
C ASP A 527 35.84 -4.13 1.90
N ASP A 528 34.67 -4.38 2.50
CA ASP A 528 33.95 -5.64 2.35
C ASP A 528 33.42 -5.81 0.92
N ILE A 529 32.95 -4.73 0.28
CA ILE A 529 32.49 -4.74 -1.13
C ILE A 529 33.66 -5.08 -2.06
N ASP A 530 34.80 -4.43 -1.90
CA ASP A 530 35.99 -4.68 -2.72
C ASP A 530 36.47 -6.13 -2.59
N THR A 531 36.41 -6.67 -1.38
CA THR A 531 36.73 -8.08 -1.11
C THR A 531 35.73 -9.02 -1.80
N ALA A 532 34.45 -8.75 -1.68
CA ALA A 532 33.38 -9.55 -2.28
C ALA A 532 33.45 -9.52 -3.82
N LEU A 533 33.68 -8.35 -4.42
CA LEU A 533 33.86 -8.22 -5.88
C LEU A 533 35.06 -9.00 -6.40
N ASN A 534 36.17 -9.02 -5.64
CA ASN A 534 37.32 -9.83 -6.00
C ASN A 534 36.99 -11.33 -5.94
N VAL A 535 36.21 -11.78 -4.96
CA VAL A 535 35.77 -13.18 -4.88
C VAL A 535 34.86 -13.51 -6.08
N VAL A 536 33.87 -12.67 -6.41
CA VAL A 536 33.01 -12.88 -7.59
C VAL A 536 33.84 -12.98 -8.87
N LYS A 537 34.75 -12.03 -9.08
CA LYS A 537 35.63 -12.01 -10.26
C LYS A 537 36.45 -13.27 -10.37
N LYS A 538 37.15 -13.65 -9.29
CA LYS A 538 37.98 -14.86 -9.27
C LYS A 538 37.19 -16.14 -9.50
N SER A 539 36.01 -16.26 -8.85
CA SER A 539 35.15 -17.45 -9.02
C SER A 539 34.68 -17.62 -10.47
N ILE A 540 34.27 -16.54 -11.13
CA ILE A 540 33.87 -16.60 -12.53
C ILE A 540 35.05 -16.84 -13.46
N GLN A 541 36.24 -16.29 -13.15
CA GLN A 541 37.43 -16.44 -13.97
C GLN A 541 38.01 -17.87 -13.87
N MET A 542 38.01 -18.46 -12.70
CA MET A 542 38.48 -19.86 -12.48
C MET A 542 37.69 -20.85 -13.33
N LEU A 543 36.38 -20.60 -13.55
CA LEU A 543 35.56 -21.47 -14.38
C LEU A 543 35.94 -21.44 -15.86
N LYS A 544 36.44 -20.31 -16.34
CA LYS A 544 36.97 -20.17 -17.71
C LYS A 544 38.33 -20.89 -17.86
N GLU A 545 39.13 -20.86 -16.82
CA GLU A 545 40.53 -21.33 -16.86
C GLU A 545 40.65 -22.82 -16.56
N SER A 546 39.70 -23.44 -15.83
CA SER A 546 39.76 -24.86 -15.47
C SER A 546 39.04 -25.76 -16.49
N ILE A 547 39.60 -26.95 -16.74
CA ILE A 547 39.02 -27.98 -17.62
C ILE A 547 37.62 -28.40 -17.08
N ASP A 548 37.55 -28.66 -15.77
CA ASP A 548 36.31 -29.07 -15.12
C ASP A 548 35.24 -27.94 -15.16
N GLY A 549 35.70 -26.67 -15.01
CA GLY A 549 34.81 -25.51 -15.17
C GLY A 549 34.25 -25.42 -16.58
N GLN A 550 35.08 -25.57 -17.60
CA GLN A 550 34.63 -25.55 -19.00
C GLN A 550 33.65 -26.69 -19.28
N TRP A 551 33.95 -27.92 -18.77
CA TRP A 551 33.03 -29.06 -18.87
C TRP A 551 31.70 -28.79 -18.16
N ILE A 552 31.67 -28.30 -16.94
CA ILE A 552 30.46 -27.96 -16.19
C ILE A 552 29.59 -26.96 -16.99
N PHE A 553 30.19 -26.02 -17.72
CA PHE A 553 29.45 -24.98 -18.45
C PHE A 553 29.06 -25.32 -19.87
N GLN A 554 29.43 -26.51 -20.38
CA GLN A 554 28.90 -27.01 -21.64
C GLN A 554 27.41 -27.36 -21.54
N HIS A 555 26.75 -27.46 -22.68
CA HIS A 555 25.36 -27.91 -22.76
C HIS A 555 25.32 -29.44 -22.60
N HIS A 556 24.62 -29.89 -21.58
CA HIS A 556 24.43 -31.31 -21.30
C HIS A 556 22.97 -31.75 -21.51
N LEU A 557 22.73 -33.04 -21.55
CA LEU A 557 21.38 -33.61 -21.68
C LEU A 557 20.63 -33.41 -20.34
N ASN A 558 19.34 -33.07 -20.41
CA ASN A 558 18.49 -32.81 -19.24
C ASN A 558 19.05 -31.77 -18.26
N ASP A 559 19.72 -30.75 -18.78
CA ASP A 559 20.34 -29.69 -18.01
C ASP A 559 19.29 -28.85 -17.26
N LYS A 560 19.37 -28.83 -15.94
CA LYS A 560 18.46 -28.10 -15.04
C LYS A 560 19.29 -27.36 -14.00
N SER A 561 19.05 -26.04 -13.88
CA SER A 561 19.73 -25.16 -12.89
C SER A 561 18.70 -24.55 -11.96
N GLU A 562 18.96 -24.56 -10.64
CA GLU A 562 18.14 -23.97 -9.58
C GLU A 562 16.67 -24.46 -9.60
N VAL A 563 16.45 -25.73 -9.93
CA VAL A 563 15.10 -26.32 -9.96
C VAL A 563 14.70 -26.74 -8.55
N HIS A 564 13.48 -26.41 -8.18
CA HIS A 564 12.93 -26.69 -6.87
C HIS A 564 12.25 -28.06 -6.84
N TYR A 565 12.73 -28.94 -5.98
CA TYR A 565 12.15 -30.24 -5.72
C TYR A 565 11.49 -30.26 -4.34
N LEU A 566 10.33 -30.89 -4.22
CA LEU A 566 9.63 -31.11 -2.96
C LEU A 566 9.66 -32.60 -2.64
N LEU A 567 10.39 -32.99 -1.60
CA LEU A 567 10.37 -34.33 -1.05
C LEU A 567 9.49 -34.34 0.20
N GLY A 568 8.38 -35.10 0.17
CA GLY A 568 7.42 -35.20 1.26
C GLY A 568 7.29 -36.61 1.81
N GLN A 569 7.24 -36.73 3.14
CA GLN A 569 6.66 -37.87 3.85
C GLN A 569 5.56 -37.29 4.73
N GLU A 570 4.39 -37.95 4.75
CA GLU A 570 3.16 -37.61 5.49
C GLU A 570 3.29 -36.42 6.45
N HIS A 571 2.93 -35.19 5.99
CA HIS A 571 2.92 -33.92 6.75
C HIS A 571 4.22 -33.10 6.88
N ALA A 572 5.35 -33.51 6.29
CA ALA A 572 6.55 -32.68 6.24
C ALA A 572 7.14 -32.66 4.83
N PHE A 573 7.21 -31.50 4.21
CA PHE A 573 7.84 -31.30 2.91
C PHE A 573 9.20 -30.65 3.08
N ASN A 574 10.26 -31.34 2.63
CA ASN A 574 11.58 -30.76 2.49
C ASN A 574 11.75 -30.21 1.07
N ARG A 575 12.06 -28.94 0.97
CA ARG A 575 12.41 -28.32 -0.29
C ARG A 575 13.89 -28.46 -0.55
N LEU A 576 14.24 -29.01 -1.69
CA LEU A 576 15.62 -29.22 -2.12
C LEU A 576 15.86 -28.47 -3.42
N ILE A 577 16.98 -27.75 -3.52
CA ILE A 577 17.33 -26.94 -4.68
C ILE A 577 18.80 -27.24 -5.03
N PRO A 578 19.09 -28.24 -5.87
CA PRO A 578 20.42 -28.42 -6.44
C PRO A 578 20.78 -27.21 -7.32
N ASP A 579 22.00 -26.73 -7.23
CA ASP A 579 22.44 -25.60 -8.06
C ASP A 579 22.39 -25.97 -9.55
N ARG A 580 22.77 -27.20 -9.89
CA ARG A 580 22.63 -27.74 -11.23
C ARG A 580 22.51 -29.27 -11.23
N SER A 581 21.79 -29.81 -12.20
CA SER A 581 21.75 -31.23 -12.50
C SER A 581 21.64 -31.48 -14.01
N PHE A 582 22.38 -32.47 -14.51
CA PHE A 582 22.42 -32.80 -15.93
C PHE A 582 22.84 -34.25 -16.13
N ILE A 583 22.68 -34.78 -17.35
CA ILE A 583 23.15 -36.11 -17.76
C ILE A 583 24.32 -35.95 -18.72
N ASP A 584 25.42 -36.63 -18.42
CA ASP A 584 26.59 -36.76 -19.28
C ASP A 584 27.11 -38.20 -19.24
N ASP A 585 27.38 -38.79 -20.40
CA ASP A 585 27.83 -40.19 -20.55
C ASP A 585 26.99 -41.23 -19.77
N ASN A 586 25.65 -41.11 -19.78
CA ASN A 586 24.72 -41.95 -19.01
C ASN A 586 24.87 -41.84 -17.47
N VAL A 587 25.48 -40.80 -16.98
CA VAL A 587 25.63 -40.49 -15.56
C VAL A 587 24.80 -39.25 -15.23
N GLN A 588 23.95 -39.34 -14.20
CA GLN A 588 23.24 -38.20 -13.64
C GLN A 588 24.17 -37.44 -12.70
N TRP A 589 24.57 -36.27 -13.10
CA TRP A 589 25.38 -35.36 -12.28
C TRP A 589 24.53 -34.44 -11.44
N ILE A 590 24.91 -34.26 -10.18
CA ILE A 590 24.36 -33.26 -9.24
C ILE A 590 25.50 -32.37 -8.79
N VAL A 591 25.42 -31.10 -9.12
CA VAL A 591 26.46 -30.11 -8.82
C VAL A 591 25.93 -29.08 -7.83
N ASP A 592 26.72 -28.77 -6.80
CA ASP A 592 26.42 -27.77 -5.79
C ASP A 592 27.63 -26.83 -5.68
N TYR A 593 27.45 -25.56 -6.09
CA TYR A 593 28.54 -24.59 -6.13
C TYR A 593 28.85 -24.05 -4.73
N LYS A 594 30.13 -23.92 -4.41
CA LYS A 594 30.58 -23.30 -3.17
C LYS A 594 31.58 -22.18 -3.47
N THR A 595 31.38 -21.04 -2.83
CA THR A 595 32.16 -19.82 -3.04
C THR A 595 32.91 -19.49 -1.74
N PRO A 596 34.10 -20.09 -1.50
CA PRO A 596 34.88 -19.80 -0.28
C PRO A 596 35.56 -18.42 -0.38
N PHE A 597 35.52 -17.66 0.70
CA PHE A 597 36.22 -16.37 0.80
C PHE A 597 37.72 -16.53 1.05
N LEU A 598 38.11 -17.66 1.62
CA LEU A 598 39.49 -18.02 1.83
C LEU A 598 39.89 -19.15 0.85
N PRO A 599 41.15 -19.18 0.38
CA PRO A 599 41.61 -20.26 -0.48
C PRO A 599 41.43 -21.63 0.20
N VAL A 600 40.83 -22.56 -0.50
CA VAL A 600 40.68 -23.94 -0.04
C VAL A 600 41.98 -24.66 -0.31
N THR A 601 42.64 -25.16 0.73
CA THR A 601 43.89 -25.92 0.63
C THR A 601 43.68 -27.43 0.55
N ASP A 602 42.54 -27.92 1.07
CA ASP A 602 42.15 -29.34 1.03
C ASP A 602 40.70 -29.48 0.56
N PHE A 603 40.54 -29.73 -0.73
CA PHE A 603 39.24 -29.92 -1.37
C PHE A 603 38.49 -31.16 -0.84
N SER A 604 39.21 -32.23 -0.45
CA SER A 604 38.59 -33.44 0.09
C SER A 604 37.96 -33.23 1.45
N SER A 605 38.59 -32.42 2.30
CA SER A 605 38.04 -32.04 3.61
C SER A 605 36.82 -31.13 3.46
N GLU A 606 36.86 -30.18 2.52
CA GLU A 606 35.73 -29.29 2.24
C GLU A 606 34.53 -30.04 1.68
N ALA A 607 34.73 -30.95 0.73
CA ALA A 607 33.69 -31.80 0.17
C ALA A 607 32.99 -32.66 1.24
N LYS A 608 33.70 -33.14 2.24
CA LYS A 608 33.12 -33.93 3.36
C LYS A 608 32.11 -33.14 4.16
N LYS A 609 32.30 -31.83 4.34
CA LYS A 609 31.36 -30.96 5.08
C LYS A 609 29.99 -30.88 4.40
N HIS A 610 29.91 -31.00 3.09
CA HIS A 610 28.71 -30.87 2.29
C HIS A 610 28.07 -32.21 1.85
N ARG A 611 28.69 -33.32 2.26
CA ARG A 611 28.23 -34.66 1.87
C ARG A 611 26.78 -34.97 2.27
N SER A 612 26.33 -34.49 3.43
CA SER A 612 24.97 -34.68 3.90
C SER A 612 23.93 -33.99 2.99
N GLN A 613 24.24 -32.78 2.53
CA GLN A 613 23.40 -32.04 1.58
C GLN A 613 23.29 -32.75 0.23
N LEU A 614 24.41 -33.18 -0.31
CA LEU A 614 24.44 -33.90 -1.58
C LEU A 614 23.72 -35.25 -1.52
N ASN A 615 23.78 -35.95 -0.36
CA ASN A 615 23.04 -37.18 -0.15
C ASN A 615 21.51 -36.95 -0.11
N LEU A 616 21.07 -35.79 0.37
CA LEU A 616 19.66 -35.42 0.28
C LEU A 616 19.23 -35.15 -1.16
N TYR A 617 20.07 -34.51 -1.97
CA TYR A 617 19.80 -34.28 -3.39
C TYR A 617 19.75 -35.58 -4.19
N GLU A 618 20.59 -36.56 -3.87
CA GLU A 618 20.58 -37.89 -4.49
C GLU A 618 19.20 -38.55 -4.41
N ASN A 619 18.44 -38.34 -3.33
CA ASN A 619 17.11 -38.91 -3.16
C ASN A 619 16.09 -38.41 -4.20
N ILE A 620 16.36 -37.26 -4.85
CA ILE A 620 15.50 -36.72 -5.93
C ILE A 620 15.56 -37.58 -7.17
N PHE A 621 16.73 -38.17 -7.48
CA PHE A 621 17.03 -38.86 -8.74
C PHE A 621 17.11 -40.38 -8.61
N LYS A 622 16.80 -40.96 -7.44
CA LYS A 622 16.86 -42.43 -7.19
C LYS A 622 15.90 -43.26 -8.02
N HIS A 623 14.99 -42.65 -8.75
CA HIS A 623 14.02 -43.35 -9.59
C HIS A 623 14.42 -43.43 -11.07
N ASP A 624 15.54 -42.79 -11.43
CA ASP A 624 16.10 -42.88 -12.77
C ASP A 624 17.15 -44.01 -12.76
N ASP A 625 17.11 -44.94 -13.70
CA ASP A 625 18.04 -46.10 -13.81
C ASP A 625 19.47 -45.67 -14.19
N LEU A 626 19.88 -44.48 -13.78
CA LEU A 626 21.19 -43.88 -14.07
C LEU A 626 22.13 -43.94 -12.86
N ILE A 627 23.42 -44.02 -13.13
CA ILE A 627 24.45 -43.86 -12.09
C ILE A 627 24.43 -42.40 -11.66
N ILE A 628 24.36 -42.13 -10.35
CA ILE A 628 24.36 -40.79 -9.82
C ILE A 628 25.78 -40.43 -9.33
N GLN A 629 26.31 -39.31 -9.83
CA GLN A 629 27.54 -38.71 -9.32
C GLN A 629 27.28 -37.31 -8.79
N LYS A 630 28.09 -36.91 -7.82
CA LYS A 630 27.95 -35.66 -7.08
C LYS A 630 29.25 -34.88 -7.13
N ALA A 631 29.16 -33.57 -7.45
CA ALA A 631 30.29 -32.65 -7.51
C ALA A 631 30.03 -31.39 -6.67
N ILE A 632 31.09 -30.84 -6.12
CA ILE A 632 31.09 -29.58 -5.40
C ILE A 632 32.13 -28.65 -6.03
#